data_44ebc1a606fb9a47b17016850b9d5f6a
#
_entry.id   44ebc1a606fb9a47b17016850b9d5f6a
#
_cell.length_a   1.000
_cell.length_b   1.000
_cell.length_c   1.000
_cell.angle_alpha   90.00
_cell.angle_beta   90.00
_cell.angle_gamma   90.00
#
_symmetry.space_group_name_H-M   'P 1'
#
loop_
_entity.id
_entity.type
_entity.pdbx_description
1 polymer ?
#
loop_
_entity_poly.entity_id
_entity_poly.type
_entity_poly.pdbx_seq_one_letter_code
_entity_poly.pdbx_strand_id
1 'polypeptide(L)'
;MHIHIASKERPDCKISNAMLSLPAFAYMVVANGINPLDLAQHFDQTIRDHILDALNASTTVKKGVLLALDAIYSEDGGRLEEKSHLIVSNDLVRELAATHAKVLFGASVHPNRGHEAGLDEINRCLQGDPRAVLFKWIPNSQVIDPSDRRHTWFYERLAELGVPLLCHTGPEYAIPVPDPQGDHQRLGDPRKLRLALDVGVTVIVAHAATRFFPFEPYHYLDELAAMMQEADRNGQWKLYADISAMCVLCRVGTVGQVLEKIPPHRMVLGSDYPVPVNDMPPVLVGNLTFEEYLEILRIQNPIEKNYRQLLAMGFPASAGTKAAELLPP
;
A
#
# COMPACT_ATOMS: atom_id res chain seq x y z
N MET A 1 -6.61 -7.54 2.04
CA MET A 1 -5.68 -6.70 2.85
C MET A 1 -4.37 -6.56 2.10
N HIS A 2 -3.81 -5.37 1.93
CA HIS A 2 -2.51 -5.22 1.27
C HIS A 2 -1.34 -5.36 2.27
N ILE A 3 -0.23 -5.94 1.80
CA ILE A 3 0.94 -6.32 2.59
C ILE A 3 2.19 -6.08 1.74
N HIS A 4 3.25 -5.53 2.33
CA HIS A 4 4.54 -5.32 1.68
C HIS A 4 5.51 -6.47 1.96
N ILE A 5 6.43 -6.70 1.01
CA ILE A 5 7.55 -7.62 1.15
C ILE A 5 8.81 -6.95 0.59
N ALA A 6 9.96 -7.44 0.98
CA ALA A 6 11.25 -7.02 0.44
C ALA A 6 12.19 -8.22 0.30
N SER A 7 13.13 -8.14 -0.63
CA SER A 7 14.20 -9.10 -0.81
C SER A 7 15.51 -8.36 -1.08
N LYS A 8 16.58 -8.86 -0.49
CA LYS A 8 17.95 -8.37 -0.65
C LYS A 8 18.83 -9.31 -1.45
N GLU A 9 18.47 -10.60 -1.43
CA GLU A 9 19.31 -11.69 -1.97
C GLU A 9 18.95 -12.03 -3.43
N ARG A 10 17.74 -11.67 -3.88
CA ARG A 10 17.31 -11.90 -5.26
C ARG A 10 17.92 -10.88 -6.22
N PRO A 11 18.44 -11.32 -7.39
CA PRO A 11 19.06 -10.41 -8.37
C PRO A 11 18.06 -9.45 -9.05
N ASP A 12 16.77 -9.78 -9.04
CA ASP A 12 15.68 -8.98 -9.62
C ASP A 12 15.01 -8.03 -8.60
N CYS A 13 15.47 -8.05 -7.33
CA CYS A 13 15.02 -7.20 -6.25
C CYS A 13 16.14 -6.30 -5.73
N LYS A 14 15.76 -5.25 -5.01
CA LYS A 14 16.74 -4.34 -4.37
C LYS A 14 16.15 -3.71 -3.12
N ILE A 15 16.96 -3.63 -2.09
CA ILE A 15 16.76 -2.73 -0.95
C ILE A 15 18.05 -1.97 -0.70
N SER A 16 18.02 -0.66 -0.74
CA SER A 16 19.22 0.15 -0.61
C SER A 16 19.71 0.24 0.85
N ASN A 17 21.02 0.46 1.03
CA ASN A 17 21.57 0.73 2.35
C ASN A 17 20.97 2.00 2.98
N ALA A 18 20.61 2.99 2.17
CA ALA A 18 19.93 4.19 2.65
C ALA A 18 18.59 3.84 3.31
N MET A 19 17.78 2.97 2.70
CA MET A 19 16.51 2.50 3.28
C MET A 19 16.74 1.68 4.56
N LEU A 20 17.70 0.75 4.56
CA LEU A 20 18.02 -0.08 5.74
C LEU A 20 18.54 0.76 6.93
N SER A 21 19.10 1.94 6.65
CA SER A 21 19.63 2.88 7.67
C SER A 21 18.56 3.84 8.22
N LEU A 22 17.34 3.82 7.69
CA LEU A 22 16.26 4.68 8.20
C LEU A 22 15.83 4.27 9.61
N PRO A 23 15.59 5.22 10.51
CA PRO A 23 14.98 4.94 11.81
C PRO A 23 13.64 4.19 11.69
N ALA A 24 12.87 4.45 10.62
CA ALA A 24 11.62 3.77 10.32
C ALA A 24 11.82 2.26 10.09
N PHE A 25 12.90 1.86 9.40
CA PHE A 25 13.22 0.44 9.21
C PHE A 25 13.60 -0.24 10.53
N ALA A 26 14.48 0.39 11.32
CA ALA A 26 14.86 -0.14 12.64
C ALA A 26 13.63 -0.26 13.57
N TYR A 27 12.75 0.74 13.55
CA TYR A 27 11.50 0.71 14.31
C TYR A 27 10.59 -0.44 13.84
N MET A 28 10.44 -0.65 12.54
CA MET A 28 9.67 -1.76 11.99
C MET A 28 10.20 -3.11 12.48
N VAL A 29 11.51 -3.33 12.45
CA VAL A 29 12.16 -4.57 12.90
C VAL A 29 11.86 -4.82 14.39
N VAL A 30 12.10 -3.81 15.24
CA VAL A 30 11.91 -3.94 16.69
C VAL A 30 10.43 -4.12 17.07
N ALA A 31 9.55 -3.30 16.50
CA ALA A 31 8.14 -3.31 16.84
C ALA A 31 7.40 -4.58 16.38
N ASN A 32 7.90 -5.25 15.35
CA ASN A 32 7.39 -6.55 14.92
C ASN A 32 8.08 -7.74 15.61
N GLY A 33 9.02 -7.50 16.54
CA GLY A 33 9.74 -8.57 17.23
C GLY A 33 10.67 -9.41 16.33
N ILE A 34 11.09 -8.82 15.19
CA ILE A 34 12.03 -9.46 14.27
C ILE A 34 13.42 -9.47 14.93
N ASN A 35 14.05 -10.64 15.01
CA ASN A 35 15.40 -10.75 15.55
C ASN A 35 16.42 -10.10 14.61
N PRO A 36 17.16 -9.06 15.04
CA PRO A 36 18.12 -8.37 14.18
C PRO A 36 19.29 -9.26 13.71
N LEU A 37 19.68 -10.30 14.48
CA LEU A 37 20.74 -11.21 14.09
C LEU A 37 20.29 -12.14 12.97
N ASP A 38 19.08 -12.70 13.08
CA ASP A 38 18.50 -13.55 12.03
C ASP A 38 18.29 -12.74 10.76
N LEU A 39 17.79 -11.49 10.90
CA LEU A 39 17.62 -10.58 9.78
C LEU A 39 18.96 -10.24 9.09
N ALA A 40 20.05 -10.08 9.85
CA ALA A 40 21.37 -9.80 9.29
C ALA A 40 21.97 -10.98 8.53
N GLN A 41 21.68 -12.21 8.97
CA GLN A 41 22.23 -13.45 8.39
C GLN A 41 21.36 -14.02 7.27
N HIS A 42 20.02 -13.89 7.37
CA HIS A 42 19.02 -14.55 6.51
C HIS A 42 17.89 -13.59 6.20
N PHE A 43 18.20 -12.44 5.57
CA PHE A 43 17.26 -11.34 5.36
C PHE A 43 15.95 -11.79 4.68
N ASP A 44 16.06 -12.42 3.52
CA ASP A 44 14.90 -12.78 2.70
C ASP A 44 14.03 -13.83 3.40
N GLN A 45 14.66 -14.82 4.01
CA GLN A 45 13.95 -15.87 4.75
C GLN A 45 13.23 -15.26 5.96
N THR A 46 13.92 -14.45 6.75
CA THR A 46 13.37 -13.85 7.98
C THR A 46 12.16 -12.96 7.66
N ILE A 47 12.26 -12.08 6.67
CA ILE A 47 11.14 -11.20 6.27
C ILE A 47 9.98 -12.01 5.69
N ARG A 48 10.26 -12.92 4.77
CA ARG A 48 9.25 -13.77 4.14
C ARG A 48 8.48 -14.60 5.17
N ASP A 49 9.19 -15.34 6.01
CA ASP A 49 8.58 -16.26 6.98
C ASP A 49 7.75 -15.46 8.00
N HIS A 50 8.28 -14.34 8.48
CA HIS A 50 7.54 -13.44 9.38
C HIS A 50 6.20 -12.96 8.80
N ILE A 51 6.18 -12.56 7.54
CA ILE A 51 4.97 -12.10 6.86
C ILE A 51 3.99 -13.26 6.60
N LEU A 52 4.51 -14.39 6.09
CA LEU A 52 3.67 -15.52 5.72
C LEU A 52 3.09 -16.23 6.93
N ASP A 53 3.86 -16.36 8.01
CA ASP A 53 3.40 -16.97 9.27
C ASP A 53 2.28 -16.12 9.89
N ALA A 54 2.45 -14.79 9.91
CA ALA A 54 1.41 -13.89 10.39
C ALA A 54 0.11 -14.03 9.55
N LEU A 55 0.22 -14.08 8.22
CA LEU A 55 -0.92 -14.24 7.33
C LEU A 55 -1.57 -15.63 7.46
N ASN A 56 -0.76 -16.68 7.54
CA ASN A 56 -1.24 -18.05 7.65
C ASN A 56 -1.95 -18.31 8.98
N ALA A 57 -1.42 -17.75 10.07
CA ALA A 57 -2.01 -17.87 11.41
C ALA A 57 -3.27 -17.01 11.60
N SER A 58 -3.51 -16.01 10.73
CA SER A 58 -4.73 -15.21 10.84
C SER A 58 -5.98 -16.05 10.56
N THR A 59 -6.96 -15.96 11.47
CA THR A 59 -8.25 -16.66 11.34
C THR A 59 -9.30 -15.79 10.67
N THR A 60 -9.18 -14.49 10.77
CA THR A 60 -10.11 -13.49 10.24
C THR A 60 -9.75 -13.08 8.82
N VAL A 61 -8.49 -12.72 8.59
CA VAL A 61 -8.03 -12.30 7.26
C VAL A 61 -7.78 -13.53 6.40
N LYS A 62 -8.60 -13.70 5.37
CA LYS A 62 -8.58 -14.88 4.50
C LYS A 62 -7.53 -14.79 3.40
N LYS A 63 -7.25 -13.59 2.90
CA LYS A 63 -6.31 -13.33 1.81
C LYS A 63 -5.52 -12.03 2.07
N GLY A 64 -4.23 -12.05 1.76
CA GLY A 64 -3.34 -10.90 1.71
C GLY A 64 -2.83 -10.66 0.30
N VAL A 65 -2.86 -9.44 -0.18
CA VAL A 65 -2.24 -9.06 -1.45
C VAL A 65 -0.81 -8.63 -1.14
N LEU A 66 0.17 -9.47 -1.50
CA LEU A 66 1.57 -9.08 -1.47
C LEU A 66 1.86 -8.17 -2.65
N LEU A 67 2.61 -7.11 -2.40
CA LEU A 67 2.84 -6.04 -3.37
C LEU A 67 4.25 -6.08 -3.94
N ALA A 68 4.34 -6.15 -5.26
CA ALA A 68 5.54 -5.79 -6.00
C ALA A 68 5.74 -4.26 -6.01
N LEU A 69 6.96 -3.82 -6.31
CA LEU A 69 7.31 -2.43 -6.53
C LEU A 69 8.36 -2.33 -7.63
N ASP A 70 7.97 -1.73 -8.74
CA ASP A 70 8.85 -1.56 -9.89
C ASP A 70 9.93 -0.50 -9.65
N ALA A 71 11.03 -0.59 -10.37
CA ALA A 71 12.09 0.41 -10.36
C ALA A 71 11.58 1.78 -10.86
N ILE A 72 12.36 2.81 -10.60
CA ILE A 72 12.19 4.14 -11.22
C ILE A 72 12.64 4.07 -12.67
N TYR A 73 11.90 4.76 -13.54
CA TYR A 73 12.26 4.93 -14.95
C TYR A 73 12.30 6.43 -15.29
N SER A 74 13.26 6.82 -16.10
CA SER A 74 13.30 8.15 -16.71
C SER A 74 12.18 8.33 -17.74
N GLU A 75 11.93 9.55 -18.14
CA GLU A 75 10.87 9.88 -19.11
C GLU A 75 11.10 9.26 -20.49
N ASP A 76 12.34 8.96 -20.84
CA ASP A 76 12.74 8.30 -22.08
C ASP A 76 12.76 6.76 -22.02
N GLY A 77 12.30 6.19 -20.89
CA GLY A 77 12.17 4.73 -20.69
C GLY A 77 13.39 4.05 -20.08
N GLY A 78 14.44 4.79 -19.74
CA GLY A 78 15.64 4.25 -19.10
C GLY A 78 15.37 3.81 -17.66
N ARG A 79 15.72 2.57 -17.30
CA ARG A 79 15.62 2.07 -15.91
C ARG A 79 16.68 2.73 -15.03
N LEU A 80 16.27 3.41 -13.97
CA LEU A 80 17.13 4.14 -13.04
C LEU A 80 17.32 3.34 -11.74
N GLU A 81 18.01 2.23 -11.84
CA GLU A 81 18.20 1.32 -10.72
C GLU A 81 18.93 1.97 -9.54
N GLU A 82 19.93 2.82 -9.82
CA GLU A 82 20.69 3.51 -8.79
C GLU A 82 19.83 4.51 -7.97
N LYS A 83 18.79 5.05 -8.57
CA LYS A 83 17.83 5.93 -7.90
C LYS A 83 16.71 5.18 -7.17
N SER A 84 16.55 3.88 -7.45
CA SER A 84 15.52 3.04 -6.83
C SER A 84 16.01 2.53 -5.48
N HIS A 85 15.34 2.92 -4.40
CA HIS A 85 15.70 2.49 -3.04
C HIS A 85 15.08 1.16 -2.63
N LEU A 86 13.93 0.82 -3.22
CA LEU A 86 13.26 -0.46 -3.08
C LEU A 86 12.76 -0.94 -4.44
N ILE A 87 13.10 -2.17 -4.79
CA ILE A 87 12.57 -2.89 -5.95
C ILE A 87 12.11 -4.25 -5.46
N VAL A 88 10.86 -4.58 -5.71
CA VAL A 88 10.26 -5.89 -5.43
C VAL A 88 9.71 -6.42 -6.75
N SER A 89 10.35 -7.46 -7.30
CA SER A 89 9.99 -7.97 -8.61
C SER A 89 8.59 -8.59 -8.64
N ASN A 90 7.92 -8.46 -9.77
CA ASN A 90 6.66 -9.14 -10.03
C ASN A 90 6.81 -10.67 -9.92
N ASP A 91 7.97 -11.21 -10.27
CA ASP A 91 8.25 -12.64 -10.23
C ASP A 91 8.33 -13.17 -8.80
N LEU A 92 9.00 -12.47 -7.88
CA LEU A 92 9.01 -12.82 -6.46
C LEU A 92 7.59 -12.95 -5.90
N VAL A 93 6.76 -11.93 -6.14
CA VAL A 93 5.40 -11.91 -5.58
C VAL A 93 4.52 -12.99 -6.22
N ARG A 94 4.68 -13.22 -7.52
CA ARG A 94 3.97 -14.30 -8.23
C ARG A 94 4.36 -15.68 -7.69
N GLU A 95 5.64 -15.96 -7.48
CA GLU A 95 6.13 -17.21 -6.90
C GLU A 95 5.55 -17.46 -5.51
N LEU A 96 5.49 -16.43 -4.66
CA LEU A 96 4.89 -16.53 -3.35
C LEU A 96 3.37 -16.78 -3.42
N ALA A 97 2.67 -16.12 -4.33
CA ALA A 97 1.25 -16.34 -4.55
C ALA A 97 0.94 -17.73 -5.09
N ALA A 98 1.82 -18.28 -5.94
CA ALA A 98 1.68 -19.67 -6.46
C ALA A 98 1.85 -20.75 -5.38
N THR A 99 2.65 -20.46 -4.36
CA THR A 99 3.01 -21.44 -3.32
C THR A 99 2.25 -21.27 -1.99
N HIS A 100 1.56 -20.13 -1.79
CA HIS A 100 0.89 -19.82 -0.53
C HIS A 100 -0.59 -19.44 -0.78
N ALA A 101 -1.48 -20.33 -0.44
CA ALA A 101 -2.92 -20.22 -0.73
C ALA A 101 -3.60 -18.95 -0.20
N LYS A 102 -3.07 -18.31 0.84
CA LYS A 102 -3.58 -17.03 1.36
C LYS A 102 -2.99 -15.79 0.69
N VAL A 103 -1.99 -15.95 -0.18
CA VAL A 103 -1.34 -14.84 -0.88
C VAL A 103 -2.02 -14.59 -2.21
N LEU A 104 -2.27 -13.32 -2.51
CA LEU A 104 -2.67 -12.81 -3.81
C LEU A 104 -1.53 -11.95 -4.38
N PHE A 105 -1.39 -11.93 -5.70
CA PHE A 105 -0.35 -11.20 -6.39
C PHE A 105 -0.80 -9.77 -6.70
N GLY A 106 -0.16 -8.77 -6.10
CA GLY A 106 -0.25 -7.36 -6.47
C GLY A 106 0.98 -6.96 -7.28
N ALA A 107 0.78 -6.64 -8.56
CA ALA A 107 1.86 -6.29 -9.47
C ALA A 107 2.25 -4.80 -9.38
N SER A 108 3.41 -4.46 -9.94
CA SER A 108 3.82 -3.07 -10.15
C SER A 108 4.47 -2.93 -11.53
N VAL A 109 4.05 -1.93 -12.29
CA VAL A 109 4.63 -1.56 -13.58
C VAL A 109 4.74 -0.05 -13.62
N HIS A 110 5.95 0.45 -13.81
CA HIS A 110 6.20 1.89 -13.93
C HIS A 110 5.74 2.38 -15.30
N PRO A 111 4.95 3.46 -15.41
CA PRO A 111 4.38 3.89 -16.68
C PRO A 111 5.43 4.44 -17.68
N ASN A 112 6.59 4.89 -17.17
CA ASN A 112 7.71 5.33 -18.02
C ASN A 112 8.55 4.17 -18.61
N ARG A 113 8.20 2.89 -18.41
CA ARG A 113 8.85 1.78 -19.13
C ARG A 113 8.75 1.90 -20.65
N GLY A 114 7.90 2.81 -21.13
CA GLY A 114 7.48 2.92 -22.52
C GLY A 114 6.26 2.06 -22.80
N HIS A 115 5.50 2.45 -23.82
CA HIS A 115 4.19 1.88 -24.11
C HIS A 115 4.24 0.35 -24.35
N GLU A 116 5.10 -0.12 -25.26
CA GLU A 116 5.20 -1.55 -25.59
C GLU A 116 5.69 -2.38 -24.40
N ALA A 117 6.84 -2.03 -23.84
CA ALA A 117 7.43 -2.78 -22.72
C ALA A 117 6.53 -2.76 -21.47
N GLY A 118 5.81 -1.66 -21.26
CA GLY A 118 4.84 -1.55 -20.17
C GLY A 118 3.61 -2.43 -20.39
N LEU A 119 3.05 -2.45 -21.59
CA LEU A 119 1.92 -3.33 -21.96
C LEU A 119 2.32 -4.81 -21.88
N ASP A 120 3.51 -5.17 -22.37
CA ASP A 120 4.02 -6.54 -22.30
C ASP A 120 4.12 -6.99 -20.83
N GLU A 121 4.66 -6.15 -19.94
CA GLU A 121 4.76 -6.48 -18.52
C GLU A 121 3.39 -6.56 -17.83
N ILE A 122 2.45 -5.65 -18.14
CA ILE A 122 1.06 -5.75 -17.65
C ILE A 122 0.44 -7.07 -18.08
N ASN A 123 0.52 -7.40 -19.38
CA ASN A 123 -0.04 -8.62 -19.91
C ASN A 123 0.62 -9.86 -19.30
N ARG A 124 1.94 -9.85 -19.12
CA ARG A 124 2.68 -10.91 -18.46
C ARG A 124 2.19 -11.12 -17.01
N CYS A 125 1.94 -10.05 -16.27
CA CYS A 125 1.44 -10.12 -14.90
C CYS A 125 0.02 -10.69 -14.80
N LEU A 126 -0.78 -10.54 -15.85
CA LEU A 126 -2.18 -10.98 -15.89
C LEU A 126 -2.37 -12.36 -16.54
N GLN A 127 -1.31 -12.94 -17.12
CA GLN A 127 -1.35 -14.28 -17.70
C GLN A 127 -1.01 -15.35 -16.64
N GLY A 128 -1.62 -16.52 -16.79
CA GLY A 128 -1.35 -17.68 -15.94
C GLY A 128 -2.08 -17.63 -14.58
N ASP A 129 -1.71 -18.54 -13.70
CA ASP A 129 -2.20 -18.68 -12.34
C ASP A 129 -1.00 -18.85 -11.39
N PRO A 130 -0.80 -17.96 -10.40
CA PRO A 130 -1.64 -16.79 -10.10
C PRO A 130 -1.42 -15.60 -11.05
N ARG A 131 -2.49 -14.89 -11.34
CA ARG A 131 -2.47 -13.60 -12.04
C ARG A 131 -2.52 -12.44 -11.06
N ALA A 132 -2.04 -11.27 -11.49
CA ALA A 132 -2.16 -10.06 -10.68
C ALA A 132 -3.63 -9.68 -10.47
N VAL A 133 -3.98 -9.35 -9.22
CA VAL A 133 -5.33 -8.91 -8.84
C VAL A 133 -5.44 -7.39 -8.73
N LEU A 134 -4.33 -6.67 -8.68
CA LEU A 134 -4.23 -5.21 -8.71
C LEU A 134 -2.82 -4.77 -9.13
N PHE A 135 -2.68 -3.49 -9.48
CA PHE A 135 -1.38 -2.85 -9.66
C PHE A 135 -1.13 -1.85 -8.53
N LYS A 136 0.14 -1.74 -8.09
CA LYS A 136 0.60 -0.84 -7.03
C LYS A 136 1.54 0.22 -7.57
N TRP A 137 1.28 1.48 -7.16
CA TRP A 137 2.23 2.58 -7.29
C TRP A 137 2.51 3.24 -5.94
N ILE A 138 3.74 3.72 -5.79
CA ILE A 138 4.15 4.67 -4.74
C ILE A 138 4.75 5.89 -5.47
N PRO A 139 3.90 6.84 -5.89
CA PRO A 139 4.29 7.95 -6.76
C PRO A 139 5.47 8.75 -6.24
N ASN A 140 5.52 9.01 -4.94
CA ASN A 140 6.58 9.76 -4.27
C ASN A 140 7.95 9.13 -4.49
N SER A 141 8.09 7.84 -4.21
CA SER A 141 9.37 7.10 -4.27
C SER A 141 9.71 6.60 -5.67
N GLN A 142 8.70 6.35 -6.52
CA GLN A 142 8.88 5.94 -7.91
C GLN A 142 8.99 7.13 -8.88
N VAL A 143 8.78 8.37 -8.41
CA VAL A 143 8.77 9.58 -9.24
C VAL A 143 7.75 9.47 -10.39
N ILE A 144 6.56 9.00 -10.07
CA ILE A 144 5.44 8.92 -11.01
C ILE A 144 4.52 10.12 -10.79
N ASP A 145 4.26 10.93 -11.82
CA ASP A 145 3.15 11.88 -11.77
C ASP A 145 1.88 11.21 -12.29
N PRO A 146 0.90 10.89 -11.42
CA PRO A 146 -0.32 10.21 -11.87
C PRO A 146 -1.19 11.07 -12.80
N SER A 147 -0.97 12.39 -12.85
CA SER A 147 -1.71 13.30 -13.74
C SER A 147 -1.10 13.45 -15.13
N ASP A 148 0.05 12.82 -15.38
CA ASP A 148 0.72 12.91 -16.67
C ASP A 148 -0.07 12.17 -17.75
N ARG A 149 -0.49 12.88 -18.78
CA ARG A 149 -1.27 12.32 -19.90
C ARG A 149 -0.51 11.27 -20.71
N ARG A 150 0.82 11.25 -20.62
CA ARG A 150 1.63 10.20 -21.24
C ARG A 150 1.33 8.80 -20.68
N HIS A 151 0.76 8.76 -19.46
CA HIS A 151 0.37 7.52 -18.78
C HIS A 151 -1.05 7.03 -19.12
N THR A 152 -1.78 7.71 -20.01
CA THR A 152 -3.16 7.35 -20.37
C THR A 152 -3.29 5.90 -20.85
N TRP A 153 -2.35 5.41 -21.65
CA TRP A 153 -2.31 4.03 -22.11
C TRP A 153 -2.32 2.99 -20.99
N PHE A 154 -1.63 3.29 -19.88
CA PHE A 154 -1.60 2.43 -18.69
C PHE A 154 -2.99 2.35 -18.05
N TYR A 155 -3.65 3.48 -17.90
CA TYR A 155 -4.99 3.55 -17.32
C TYR A 155 -6.03 2.89 -18.23
N GLU A 156 -5.97 3.12 -19.53
CA GLU A 156 -6.84 2.47 -20.52
C GLU A 156 -6.73 0.94 -20.40
N ARG A 157 -5.50 0.45 -20.31
CA ARG A 157 -5.28 -0.99 -20.17
C ARG A 157 -5.85 -1.57 -18.88
N LEU A 158 -5.67 -0.89 -17.72
CA LEU A 158 -6.25 -1.33 -16.47
C LEU A 158 -7.79 -1.28 -16.49
N ALA A 159 -8.36 -0.22 -17.07
CA ALA A 159 -9.81 -0.06 -17.17
C ALA A 159 -10.43 -1.14 -18.07
N GLU A 160 -9.82 -1.44 -19.23
CA GLU A 160 -10.22 -2.51 -20.14
C GLU A 160 -10.27 -3.88 -19.44
N LEU A 161 -9.29 -4.16 -18.62
CA LEU A 161 -9.15 -5.43 -17.92
C LEU A 161 -9.90 -5.50 -16.59
N GLY A 162 -10.46 -4.38 -16.14
CA GLY A 162 -11.15 -4.28 -14.85
C GLY A 162 -10.24 -4.50 -13.65
N VAL A 163 -8.93 -4.21 -13.77
CA VAL A 163 -7.95 -4.42 -12.70
C VAL A 163 -7.71 -3.09 -11.97
N PRO A 164 -7.85 -3.04 -10.62
CA PRO A 164 -7.69 -1.81 -9.87
C PRO A 164 -6.23 -1.35 -9.73
N LEU A 165 -6.06 -0.03 -9.56
CA LEU A 165 -4.82 0.60 -9.15
C LEU A 165 -4.88 0.93 -7.65
N LEU A 166 -4.00 0.32 -6.85
CA LEU A 166 -3.72 0.73 -5.48
C LEU A 166 -2.58 1.76 -5.51
N CYS A 167 -2.90 3.00 -5.22
CA CYS A 167 -1.94 4.09 -5.26
C CYS A 167 -1.65 4.62 -3.85
N HIS A 168 -0.36 4.70 -3.48
CA HIS A 168 0.06 5.42 -2.28
C HIS A 168 -0.31 6.90 -2.42
N THR A 169 -0.86 7.49 -1.37
CA THR A 169 -1.21 8.91 -1.31
C THR A 169 -0.87 9.50 0.05
N GLY A 170 -0.73 10.81 0.08
CA GLY A 170 -0.10 11.48 1.20
C GLY A 170 1.43 11.43 1.10
N PRO A 171 2.14 11.77 2.18
CA PRO A 171 3.60 11.75 2.22
C PRO A 171 4.16 10.34 2.38
N GLU A 172 5.36 10.11 1.86
CA GLU A 172 6.10 8.86 1.95
C GLU A 172 7.44 9.08 2.65
N TYR A 173 7.70 8.31 3.71
CA TYR A 173 8.92 8.37 4.50
C TYR A 173 9.55 7.00 4.79
N ALA A 174 8.87 5.92 4.46
CA ALA A 174 9.39 4.57 4.63
C ALA A 174 10.37 4.19 3.52
N ILE A 175 10.15 4.71 2.30
CA ILE A 175 11.03 4.52 1.16
C ILE A 175 11.63 5.88 0.79
N PRO A 176 12.97 6.05 0.83
CA PRO A 176 13.59 7.32 0.48
C PRO A 176 13.19 7.78 -0.92
N VAL A 177 12.95 9.08 -1.06
CA VAL A 177 12.73 9.69 -2.37
C VAL A 177 14.08 9.97 -3.05
N PRO A 178 14.19 9.82 -4.37
CA PRO A 178 15.47 9.95 -5.09
C PRO A 178 16.09 11.35 -5.05
N ASP A 179 15.26 12.37 -4.94
CA ASP A 179 15.67 13.76 -4.80
C ASP A 179 14.99 14.37 -3.57
N PRO A 180 15.71 14.44 -2.42
CA PRO A 180 15.17 15.04 -1.20
C PRO A 180 14.87 16.54 -1.31
N GLN A 181 15.44 17.23 -2.30
CA GLN A 181 15.18 18.65 -2.59
C GLN A 181 14.02 18.83 -3.58
N GLY A 182 13.65 17.78 -4.30
CA GLY A 182 12.47 17.76 -5.16
C GLY A 182 11.17 17.68 -4.35
N ASP A 183 10.10 18.25 -4.89
CA ASP A 183 8.79 18.23 -4.22
C ASP A 183 8.02 16.92 -4.51
N HIS A 184 8.71 15.79 -4.36
CA HIS A 184 8.14 14.48 -4.66
C HIS A 184 6.97 14.12 -3.73
N GLN A 185 6.85 14.76 -2.56
CA GLN A 185 5.73 14.54 -1.66
C GLN A 185 4.38 14.98 -2.27
N ARG A 186 4.40 15.96 -3.19
CA ARG A 186 3.20 16.37 -3.93
C ARG A 186 2.70 15.33 -4.93
N LEU A 187 3.51 14.36 -5.31
CA LEU A 187 3.07 13.26 -6.17
C LEU A 187 2.04 12.35 -5.49
N GLY A 188 2.00 12.37 -4.15
CA GLY A 188 0.98 11.70 -3.35
C GLY A 188 -0.37 12.44 -3.23
N ASP A 189 -0.58 13.54 -3.96
CA ASP A 189 -1.86 14.25 -3.99
C ASP A 189 -2.92 13.41 -4.74
N PRO A 190 -4.03 13.02 -4.10
CA PRO A 190 -5.05 12.18 -4.74
C PRO A 190 -5.72 12.85 -5.94
N ARG A 191 -5.72 14.19 -6.05
CA ARG A 191 -6.26 14.91 -7.21
C ARG A 191 -5.54 14.56 -8.50
N LYS A 192 -4.30 14.12 -8.43
CA LYS A 192 -3.53 13.65 -9.59
C LYS A 192 -4.07 12.33 -10.19
N LEU A 193 -4.91 11.61 -9.45
CA LEU A 193 -5.55 10.38 -9.90
C LEU A 193 -6.83 10.61 -10.73
N ARG A 194 -7.24 11.88 -10.94
CA ARG A 194 -8.43 12.20 -11.75
C ARG A 194 -8.36 11.61 -13.15
N LEU A 195 -7.19 11.67 -13.79
CA LEU A 195 -7.00 11.08 -15.12
C LEU A 195 -7.32 9.58 -15.14
N ALA A 196 -6.85 8.82 -14.15
CA ALA A 196 -7.14 7.38 -14.03
C ALA A 196 -8.65 7.12 -13.83
N LEU A 197 -9.30 7.94 -12.99
CA LEU A 197 -10.74 7.85 -12.72
C LEU A 197 -11.58 8.19 -13.96
N ASP A 198 -11.20 9.23 -14.71
CA ASP A 198 -11.89 9.66 -15.93
C ASP A 198 -11.79 8.60 -17.04
N VAL A 199 -10.69 7.87 -17.10
CA VAL A 199 -10.50 6.71 -18.00
C VAL A 199 -11.30 5.49 -17.55
N GLY A 200 -11.78 5.44 -16.29
CA GLY A 200 -12.62 4.36 -15.77
C GLY A 200 -11.90 3.33 -14.90
N VAL A 201 -10.66 3.60 -14.49
CA VAL A 201 -9.92 2.73 -13.57
C VAL A 201 -10.59 2.71 -12.20
N THR A 202 -10.68 1.53 -11.59
CA THR A 202 -10.95 1.44 -10.15
C THR A 202 -9.70 1.85 -9.37
N VAL A 203 -9.78 2.95 -8.62
CA VAL A 203 -8.67 3.50 -7.84
C VAL A 203 -8.89 3.26 -6.36
N ILE A 204 -7.89 2.69 -5.69
CA ILE A 204 -7.84 2.52 -4.24
C ILE A 204 -6.71 3.43 -3.72
N VAL A 205 -7.09 4.44 -2.95
CA VAL A 205 -6.17 5.43 -2.38
C VAL A 205 -5.68 4.92 -1.04
N ALA A 206 -4.38 4.61 -0.92
CA ALA A 206 -3.82 4.09 0.32
C ALA A 206 -3.81 5.16 1.43
N HIS A 207 -3.99 4.74 2.67
CA HIS A 207 -3.92 5.55 3.89
C HIS A 207 -4.91 6.73 3.92
N ALA A 208 -6.01 6.66 3.13
CA ALA A 208 -6.99 7.73 3.01
C ALA A 208 -6.36 9.12 2.77
N ALA A 209 -5.22 9.20 2.08
CA ALA A 209 -4.45 10.42 1.81
C ALA A 209 -4.12 11.26 3.06
N THR A 210 -4.00 10.62 4.23
CA THR A 210 -3.70 11.29 5.49
C THR A 210 -2.23 11.64 5.63
N ARG A 211 -1.96 12.71 6.40
CA ARG A 211 -0.60 13.10 6.80
C ARG A 211 0.07 12.01 7.63
N PHE A 212 1.40 12.03 7.65
CA PHE A 212 2.19 11.16 8.51
C PHE A 212 2.53 11.85 9.84
N PHE A 213 2.93 13.13 9.81
CA PHE A 213 3.21 13.91 11.01
C PHE A 213 2.14 14.99 11.28
N PRO A 214 1.89 15.41 12.55
CA PRO A 214 0.81 16.33 12.92
C PRO A 214 0.81 17.70 12.20
N PHE A 215 1.99 18.24 11.87
CA PHE A 215 2.15 19.59 11.28
C PHE A 215 2.59 19.57 9.82
N GLU A 216 2.42 18.45 9.17
CA GLU A 216 2.85 18.26 7.80
C GLU A 216 1.88 18.89 6.79
N PRO A 217 2.40 19.57 5.72
CA PRO A 217 1.55 20.21 4.72
C PRO A 217 0.89 19.21 3.75
N TYR A 218 1.41 17.99 3.64
CA TYR A 218 0.93 16.97 2.69
C TYR A 218 -0.21 16.12 3.26
N HIS A 219 -1.27 16.80 3.70
CA HIS A 219 -2.49 16.20 4.21
C HIS A 219 -3.62 16.47 3.23
N TYR A 220 -4.07 15.44 2.52
CA TYR A 220 -5.01 15.55 1.42
C TYR A 220 -6.36 14.87 1.69
N LEU A 221 -6.72 14.65 2.95
CA LEU A 221 -7.97 13.98 3.32
C LEU A 221 -9.20 14.77 2.85
N ASP A 222 -9.15 16.10 2.92
CA ASP A 222 -10.25 16.98 2.49
C ASP A 222 -10.45 16.93 0.98
N GLU A 223 -9.36 16.92 0.22
CA GLU A 223 -9.37 16.75 -1.23
C GLU A 223 -9.92 15.37 -1.62
N LEU A 224 -9.51 14.32 -0.92
CA LEU A 224 -10.03 12.98 -1.16
C LEU A 224 -11.53 12.91 -0.85
N ALA A 225 -11.98 13.48 0.26
CA ALA A 225 -13.39 13.53 0.62
C ALA A 225 -14.23 14.28 -0.43
N ALA A 226 -13.73 15.40 -0.94
CA ALA A 226 -14.37 16.13 -2.03
C ALA A 226 -14.45 15.30 -3.32
N MET A 227 -13.38 14.56 -3.66
CA MET A 227 -13.38 13.65 -4.82
C MET A 227 -14.38 12.51 -4.65
N MET A 228 -14.54 11.96 -3.44
CA MET A 228 -15.54 10.91 -3.17
C MET A 228 -16.96 11.42 -3.28
N GLN A 229 -17.23 12.64 -2.79
CA GLN A 229 -18.54 13.29 -3.01
C GLN A 229 -18.82 13.55 -4.50
N GLU A 230 -17.79 13.89 -5.28
CA GLU A 230 -17.90 14.02 -6.73
C GLU A 230 -18.18 12.65 -7.37
N ALA A 231 -17.51 11.60 -6.92
CA ALA A 231 -17.73 10.22 -7.37
C ALA A 231 -19.18 9.75 -7.09
N ASP A 232 -19.74 10.11 -5.94
CA ASP A 232 -21.15 9.79 -5.61
C ASP A 232 -22.13 10.54 -6.48
N ARG A 233 -21.81 11.80 -6.86
CA ARG A 233 -22.68 12.63 -7.73
C ARG A 233 -22.61 12.21 -9.18
N ASN A 234 -21.42 11.89 -9.70
CA ASN A 234 -21.25 11.55 -11.12
C ASN A 234 -21.54 10.07 -11.43
N GLY A 235 -21.46 9.18 -10.42
CA GLY A 235 -21.70 7.73 -10.55
C GLY A 235 -20.69 6.99 -11.44
N GLN A 236 -19.65 7.69 -11.92
CA GLN A 236 -18.68 7.13 -12.88
C GLN A 236 -17.36 6.72 -12.21
N TRP A 237 -16.90 7.51 -11.23
CA TRP A 237 -15.63 7.27 -10.57
C TRP A 237 -15.70 6.14 -9.56
N LYS A 238 -14.91 5.12 -9.79
CA LYS A 238 -14.71 3.98 -8.88
C LYS A 238 -13.56 4.28 -7.92
N LEU A 239 -13.79 5.19 -6.97
CA LEU A 239 -12.79 5.70 -6.03
C LEU A 239 -13.05 5.14 -4.62
N TYR A 240 -12.02 4.54 -4.01
CA TYR A 240 -12.06 3.93 -2.68
C TYR A 240 -10.87 4.38 -1.84
N ALA A 241 -11.04 4.41 -0.51
CA ALA A 241 -9.96 4.67 0.44
C ALA A 241 -9.57 3.38 1.17
N ASP A 242 -8.32 3.01 1.07
CA ASP A 242 -7.73 2.00 1.91
C ASP A 242 -7.42 2.61 3.30
N ILE A 243 -7.86 1.92 4.36
CA ILE A 243 -7.73 2.36 5.76
C ILE A 243 -6.49 1.76 6.44
N SER A 244 -5.48 1.43 5.67
CA SER A 244 -4.21 0.92 6.18
C SER A 244 -3.41 1.95 6.97
N ALA A 245 -2.51 1.47 7.81
CA ALA A 245 -1.64 2.29 8.66
C ALA A 245 -2.37 3.24 9.63
N MET A 246 -3.69 3.13 9.82
CA MET A 246 -4.42 3.94 10.82
C MET A 246 -4.08 3.56 12.26
N CYS A 247 -3.49 2.39 12.49
CA CYS A 247 -3.00 1.93 13.79
C CYS A 247 -1.57 2.40 14.11
N VAL A 248 -0.93 3.15 13.23
CA VAL A 248 0.45 3.64 13.41
C VAL A 248 0.44 4.93 14.25
N LEU A 249 1.42 5.05 15.15
CA LEU A 249 1.58 6.23 16.02
C LEU A 249 1.38 7.56 15.30
N CYS A 250 1.95 7.70 14.12
CA CYS A 250 1.92 8.96 13.36
C CYS A 250 0.54 9.29 12.76
N ARG A 251 -0.29 8.28 12.45
CA ARG A 251 -1.58 8.47 11.76
C ARG A 251 -2.79 8.34 12.68
N VAL A 252 -2.63 7.74 13.86
CA VAL A 252 -3.75 7.47 14.77
C VAL A 252 -4.56 8.72 15.13
N GLY A 253 -3.93 9.89 15.17
CA GLY A 253 -4.60 11.17 15.41
C GLY A 253 -5.52 11.65 14.26
N THR A 254 -5.50 10.99 13.10
CA THR A 254 -6.36 11.32 11.95
C THR A 254 -7.61 10.45 11.87
N VAL A 255 -7.71 9.39 12.68
CA VAL A 255 -8.78 8.38 12.63
C VAL A 255 -10.18 9.03 12.69
N GLY A 256 -10.42 9.92 13.66
CA GLY A 256 -11.72 10.60 13.77
C GLY A 256 -12.10 11.38 12.51
N GLN A 257 -11.13 12.05 11.89
CA GLN A 257 -11.37 12.79 10.64
C GLN A 257 -11.66 11.86 9.46
N VAL A 258 -10.99 10.70 9.38
CA VAL A 258 -11.25 9.69 8.33
C VAL A 258 -12.66 9.12 8.48
N LEU A 259 -13.07 8.77 9.72
CA LEU A 259 -14.41 8.25 9.99
C LEU A 259 -15.51 9.26 9.68
N GLU A 260 -15.26 10.56 9.91
CA GLU A 260 -16.20 11.63 9.61
C GLU A 260 -16.34 11.91 8.10
N LYS A 261 -15.21 11.89 7.37
CA LYS A 261 -15.15 12.45 6.01
C LYS A 261 -15.23 11.38 4.91
N ILE A 262 -14.82 10.14 5.17
CA ILE A 262 -14.83 9.07 4.18
C ILE A 262 -16.07 8.20 4.33
N PRO A 263 -16.91 8.06 3.30
CA PRO A 263 -18.09 7.22 3.37
C PRO A 263 -17.75 5.75 3.66
N PRO A 264 -18.44 5.06 4.59
CA PRO A 264 -18.16 3.68 4.97
C PRO A 264 -18.15 2.69 3.78
N HIS A 265 -19.01 2.90 2.79
CA HIS A 265 -19.11 2.04 1.61
C HIS A 265 -17.94 2.20 0.63
N ARG A 266 -17.11 3.22 0.81
CA ARG A 266 -15.89 3.49 0.03
C ARG A 266 -14.62 3.10 0.78
N MET A 267 -14.70 2.55 1.99
CA MET A 267 -13.56 2.09 2.76
C MET A 267 -13.17 0.66 2.38
N VAL A 268 -11.87 0.40 2.26
CA VAL A 268 -11.27 -0.91 1.98
C VAL A 268 -10.24 -1.24 3.04
N LEU A 269 -10.26 -2.47 3.54
CA LEU A 269 -9.30 -2.92 4.54
C LEU A 269 -7.91 -3.09 3.93
N GLY A 270 -6.94 -2.36 4.47
CA GLY A 270 -5.51 -2.57 4.28
C GLY A 270 -4.80 -2.71 5.63
N SER A 271 -3.61 -3.29 5.66
CA SER A 271 -2.78 -3.31 6.85
C SER A 271 -1.52 -2.46 6.71
N ASP A 272 -0.98 -2.42 5.52
CA ASP A 272 0.36 -1.89 5.25
C ASP A 272 1.47 -2.71 5.95
N TYR A 273 1.14 -3.93 6.40
CA TYR A 273 2.10 -4.78 7.09
C TYR A 273 3.34 -5.05 6.21
N PRO A 274 4.57 -4.98 6.73
CA PRO A 274 4.98 -5.00 8.13
C PRO A 274 5.07 -3.64 8.86
N VAL A 275 4.41 -2.58 8.36
CA VAL A 275 4.27 -1.35 9.15
C VAL A 275 3.62 -1.70 10.50
N PRO A 276 4.24 -1.34 11.64
CA PRO A 276 3.83 -1.86 12.93
C PRO A 276 2.46 -1.35 13.40
N VAL A 277 1.73 -2.21 14.10
CA VAL A 277 0.53 -1.83 14.86
C VAL A 277 0.96 -1.32 16.23
N ASN A 278 0.53 -0.12 16.59
CA ASN A 278 0.79 0.47 17.87
C ASN A 278 -0.41 0.34 18.80
N ASP A 279 -0.21 -0.26 19.98
CA ASP A 279 -1.32 -0.58 20.88
C ASP A 279 -1.75 0.62 21.76
N MET A 280 -0.80 1.36 22.32
CA MET A 280 -1.07 2.45 23.27
C MET A 280 -1.50 3.78 22.64
N PRO A 281 -0.94 4.24 21.51
CA PRO A 281 -1.28 5.54 20.93
C PRO A 281 -2.78 5.75 20.66
N PRO A 282 -3.56 4.77 20.21
CA PRO A 282 -5.00 4.92 20.03
C PRO A 282 -5.75 5.27 21.33
N VAL A 283 -5.29 4.75 22.46
CA VAL A 283 -5.86 5.09 23.77
C VAL A 283 -5.54 6.53 24.15
N LEU A 284 -4.30 6.96 23.94
CA LEU A 284 -3.85 8.31 24.29
C LEU A 284 -4.57 9.41 23.52
N VAL A 285 -5.02 9.12 22.29
CA VAL A 285 -5.78 10.07 21.48
C VAL A 285 -7.30 9.86 21.58
N GLY A 286 -7.76 8.95 22.42
CA GLY A 286 -9.19 8.71 22.69
C GLY A 286 -9.92 7.89 21.63
N ASN A 287 -9.19 7.19 20.75
CA ASN A 287 -9.76 6.31 19.72
C ASN A 287 -10.11 4.91 20.26
N LEU A 288 -9.53 4.52 21.40
CA LEU A 288 -9.82 3.28 22.12
C LEU A 288 -10.05 3.56 23.60
N THR A 289 -10.93 2.80 24.22
CA THR A 289 -11.04 2.69 25.66
C THR A 289 -9.87 1.84 26.23
N PHE A 290 -9.62 1.95 27.53
CA PHE A 290 -8.60 1.11 28.17
C PHE A 290 -8.98 -0.38 28.17
N GLU A 291 -10.28 -0.70 28.23
CA GLU A 291 -10.79 -2.08 28.17
C GLU A 291 -10.52 -2.69 26.81
N GLU A 292 -10.88 -2.01 25.71
CA GLU A 292 -10.58 -2.44 24.33
C GLU A 292 -9.08 -2.62 24.11
N TYR A 293 -8.26 -1.72 24.65
CA TYR A 293 -6.80 -1.85 24.60
C TYR A 293 -6.32 -3.15 25.23
N LEU A 294 -6.83 -3.51 26.44
CA LEU A 294 -6.45 -4.75 27.11
C LEU A 294 -6.85 -6.00 26.34
N GLU A 295 -7.98 -5.95 25.64
CA GLU A 295 -8.39 -7.04 24.74
C GLU A 295 -7.45 -7.16 23.53
N ILE A 296 -7.13 -6.05 22.87
CA ILE A 296 -6.25 -5.99 21.71
C ILE A 296 -4.82 -6.42 22.07
N LEU A 297 -4.33 -6.05 23.24
CA LEU A 297 -2.99 -6.39 23.71
C LEU A 297 -2.76 -7.92 23.80
N ARG A 298 -3.81 -8.71 24.05
CA ARG A 298 -3.75 -10.17 24.10
C ARG A 298 -3.59 -10.82 22.73
N ILE A 299 -3.85 -10.10 21.64
CA ILE A 299 -3.75 -10.61 20.28
C ILE A 299 -2.28 -10.58 19.86
N GLN A 300 -1.69 -11.75 19.69
CA GLN A 300 -0.28 -11.87 19.32
C GLN A 300 -0.05 -11.70 17.80
N ASN A 301 -0.99 -12.15 16.98
CA ASN A 301 -0.87 -12.06 15.53
C ASN A 301 -1.05 -10.59 15.06
N PRO A 302 -0.05 -9.96 14.41
CA PRO A 302 -0.11 -8.55 14.04
C PRO A 302 -1.20 -8.23 13.00
N ILE A 303 -1.53 -9.16 12.12
CA ILE A 303 -2.58 -9.01 11.10
C ILE A 303 -3.97 -9.03 11.76
N GLU A 304 -4.20 -9.96 12.69
CA GLU A 304 -5.43 -9.99 13.49
C GLU A 304 -5.55 -8.75 14.37
N LYS A 305 -4.45 -8.36 15.03
CA LYS A 305 -4.38 -7.18 15.88
C LYS A 305 -4.75 -5.92 15.09
N ASN A 306 -4.16 -5.72 13.91
CA ASN A 306 -4.49 -4.60 13.03
C ASN A 306 -5.99 -4.55 12.72
N TYR A 307 -6.57 -5.66 12.30
CA TYR A 307 -7.98 -5.72 11.96
C TYR A 307 -8.88 -5.43 13.18
N ARG A 308 -8.60 -6.06 14.33
CA ARG A 308 -9.38 -5.85 15.54
C ARG A 308 -9.28 -4.43 16.07
N GLN A 309 -8.10 -3.85 16.00
CA GLN A 309 -7.89 -2.45 16.41
C GLN A 309 -8.64 -1.48 15.51
N LEU A 310 -8.64 -1.68 14.18
CA LEU A 310 -9.45 -0.87 13.26
C LEU A 310 -10.94 -0.93 13.61
N LEU A 311 -11.49 -2.12 13.88
CA LEU A 311 -12.90 -2.28 14.27
C LEU A 311 -13.20 -1.55 15.59
N ALA A 312 -12.34 -1.70 16.60
CA ALA A 312 -12.51 -1.04 17.89
C ALA A 312 -12.42 0.48 17.77
N MET A 313 -11.59 1.01 16.86
CA MET A 313 -11.54 2.44 16.55
C MET A 313 -12.75 2.95 15.73
N GLY A 314 -13.73 2.11 15.42
CA GLY A 314 -14.98 2.50 14.75
C GLY A 314 -14.99 2.33 13.23
N PHE A 315 -13.95 1.76 12.62
CA PHE A 315 -13.98 1.47 11.18
C PHE A 315 -15.01 0.38 10.84
N PRO A 316 -15.71 0.47 9.71
CA PRO A 316 -16.79 -0.44 9.38
C PRO A 316 -16.28 -1.85 9.06
N ALA A 317 -16.92 -2.88 9.60
CA ALA A 317 -16.59 -4.28 9.29
C ALA A 317 -16.72 -4.60 7.79
N SER A 318 -17.61 -3.91 7.05
CA SER A 318 -17.77 -4.03 5.61
C SER A 318 -16.50 -3.69 4.81
N ALA A 319 -15.60 -2.86 5.35
CA ALA A 319 -14.30 -2.62 4.72
C ALA A 319 -13.48 -3.91 4.55
N GLY A 320 -13.67 -4.90 5.44
CA GLY A 320 -12.98 -6.19 5.38
C GLY A 320 -13.37 -7.06 4.18
N THR A 321 -14.59 -6.90 3.65
CA THR A 321 -15.09 -7.65 2.48
C THR A 321 -15.05 -6.85 1.19
N LYS A 322 -14.92 -5.52 1.27
CA LYS A 322 -14.97 -4.63 0.10
C LYS A 322 -13.94 -4.98 -0.97
N ALA A 323 -12.72 -5.39 -0.58
CA ALA A 323 -11.70 -5.80 -1.54
C ALA A 323 -12.15 -6.97 -2.44
N ALA A 324 -12.94 -7.91 -1.91
CA ALA A 324 -13.45 -9.03 -2.70
C ALA A 324 -14.43 -8.60 -3.81
N GLU A 325 -15.06 -7.43 -3.65
CA GLU A 325 -15.95 -6.86 -4.67
C GLU A 325 -15.17 -6.09 -5.76
N LEU A 326 -13.97 -5.62 -5.43
CA LEU A 326 -13.17 -4.74 -6.30
C LEU A 326 -12.08 -5.49 -7.07
N LEU A 327 -11.58 -6.59 -6.52
CA LEU A 327 -10.54 -7.39 -7.15
C LEU A 327 -11.14 -8.36 -8.17
N PRO A 328 -10.46 -8.62 -9.27
CA PRO A 328 -10.90 -9.66 -10.22
C PRO A 328 -10.92 -11.03 -9.54
N PRO A 329 -11.87 -11.90 -9.93
CA PRO A 329 -12.07 -13.23 -9.35
C PRO A 329 -10.87 -14.15 -9.57
#